data_ee79784337c4c7c84fda29e3751dc4b7
#
_entry.id   ee79784337c4c7c84fda29e3751dc4b7
#
_cell.length_a   1.000
_cell.length_b   1.000
_cell.length_c   1.000
_cell.angle_alpha   90.00
_cell.angle_beta   90.00
_cell.angle_gamma   90.00
#
_symmetry.space_group_name_H-M   'P 1'
#
loop_
_entity.id
_entity.type
_entity.pdbx_description
1 polymer ?
#
loop_
_entity_poly.entity_id
_entity_poly.type
_entity_poly.pdbx_seq_one_letter_code
_entity_poly.pdbx_strand_id
1 'polypeptide(L)'
;LENAGIVVSGNGKLGIFEKDGMHYVSVERKNGQNDAPPVPAREPESKRLDDMTAEELLDAIKTLGIHDLWSGDWLWRRLTPLVGKIRRVVVDTTDDSGASFTEYRSTLRHPGEILGGAKILLHLLGATKAILLVDMSRQKVKEAFTTMINDPALLVMAETQVKYPMREETLFEAIYVRHLKWGCTAEEDGVLFIKAQTAAQLYLSMLTGLPHTTRTLTAAGEGFGKN
;
A
#
# COMPACT_ATOMS: atom_id res chain seq x y z
N LEU A 1 -12.50 -15.72 6.74
CA LEU A 1 -12.30 -14.51 7.57
C LEU A 1 -10.95 -14.54 8.27
N GLU A 2 -10.55 -15.66 8.90
CA GLU A 2 -9.22 -15.81 9.49
C GLU A 2 -8.09 -15.60 8.46
N ASN A 3 -8.27 -16.08 7.24
CA ASN A 3 -7.32 -15.85 6.13
C ASN A 3 -7.32 -14.42 5.61
N ALA A 4 -8.31 -13.61 6.00
CA ALA A 4 -8.42 -12.20 5.64
C ALA A 4 -7.90 -11.27 6.75
N GLY A 5 -7.34 -11.78 7.83
CA GLY A 5 -6.87 -10.99 8.96
C GLY A 5 -7.99 -10.30 9.75
N ILE A 6 -9.26 -10.66 9.51
CA ILE A 6 -10.38 -10.08 10.23
C ILE A 6 -10.54 -10.84 11.53
N VAL A 7 -10.06 -10.25 12.62
CA VAL A 7 -10.32 -10.75 13.98
C VAL A 7 -11.67 -10.24 14.41
N VAL A 8 -12.65 -11.11 14.52
CA VAL A 8 -13.95 -10.80 15.11
C VAL A 8 -13.87 -11.10 16.59
N SER A 9 -13.62 -10.08 17.40
CA SER A 9 -13.70 -10.21 18.86
C SER A 9 -15.14 -10.07 19.30
N GLY A 10 -15.66 -11.07 20.00
CA GLY A 10 -16.97 -11.02 20.64
C GLY A 10 -17.98 -12.03 20.11
N ASN A 11 -19.12 -12.08 20.79
CA ASN A 11 -20.22 -13.06 20.57
C ASN A 11 -21.16 -12.65 19.40
N GLY A 12 -20.68 -12.06 18.33
CA GLY A 12 -21.46 -11.76 17.14
C GLY A 12 -21.70 -13.01 16.27
N LYS A 13 -22.78 -13.02 15.52
CA LYS A 13 -23.00 -14.03 14.47
C LYS A 13 -22.49 -13.49 13.13
N LEU A 14 -21.69 -14.30 12.47
CA LEU A 14 -21.29 -14.05 11.08
C LEU A 14 -22.23 -14.82 10.15
N GLY A 15 -22.77 -14.15 9.18
CA GLY A 15 -23.54 -14.74 8.09
C GLY A 15 -22.88 -14.41 6.74
N ILE A 16 -22.93 -15.36 5.82
CA ILE A 16 -22.59 -15.12 4.42
C ILE A 16 -23.88 -15.21 3.64
N PHE A 17 -24.20 -14.22 2.84
CA PHE A 17 -25.35 -14.25 1.95
C PHE A 17 -24.99 -13.71 0.58
N GLU A 18 -25.72 -14.17 -0.43
CA GLU A 18 -25.57 -13.71 -1.81
C GLU A 18 -26.74 -12.77 -2.13
N LYS A 19 -26.40 -11.65 -2.74
CA LYS A 19 -27.37 -10.71 -3.29
C LYS A 19 -26.83 -10.14 -4.59
N ASP A 20 -27.65 -10.15 -5.65
CA ASP A 20 -27.30 -9.62 -6.98
C ASP A 20 -26.00 -10.22 -7.56
N GLY A 21 -25.77 -11.53 -7.32
CA GLY A 21 -24.57 -12.25 -7.76
C GLY A 21 -23.28 -11.91 -7.00
N MET A 22 -23.39 -11.14 -5.91
CA MET A 22 -22.29 -10.81 -5.03
C MET A 22 -22.42 -11.45 -3.65
N HIS A 23 -21.30 -11.89 -3.11
CA HIS A 23 -21.24 -12.43 -1.75
C HIS A 23 -20.99 -11.33 -0.72
N TYR A 24 -21.82 -11.28 0.28
CA TYR A 24 -21.74 -10.34 1.40
C TYR A 24 -21.48 -11.07 2.70
N VAL A 25 -20.72 -10.43 3.58
CA VAL A 25 -20.55 -10.88 4.97
C VAL A 25 -21.38 -9.97 5.85
N SER A 26 -22.35 -10.54 6.58
CA SER A 26 -23.08 -9.83 7.60
C SER A 26 -22.49 -10.09 8.99
N VAL A 27 -22.38 -9.04 9.78
CA VAL A 27 -21.99 -9.11 11.18
C VAL A 27 -23.18 -8.65 12.01
N GLU A 28 -23.86 -9.59 12.69
CA GLU A 28 -24.92 -9.25 13.63
C GLU A 28 -24.32 -8.93 15.00
N ARG A 29 -24.56 -7.70 15.48
CA ARG A 29 -24.22 -7.32 16.86
C ARG A 29 -25.30 -7.82 17.83
N LYS A 30 -24.87 -8.35 18.97
CA LYS A 30 -25.80 -8.55 20.08
C LYS A 30 -26.15 -7.20 20.70
N ASN A 31 -27.43 -6.95 20.94
CA ASN A 31 -27.94 -5.74 21.55
C ASN A 31 -27.16 -5.35 22.83
N GLY A 32 -26.70 -4.11 22.91
CA GLY A 32 -26.06 -3.53 24.08
C GLY A 32 -24.54 -3.59 24.12
N GLN A 33 -23.85 -4.07 23.10
CA GLN A 33 -22.38 -3.99 23.03
C GLN A 33 -21.95 -2.70 22.34
N ASN A 34 -21.21 -1.89 23.07
CA ASN A 34 -20.41 -0.80 22.50
C ASN A 34 -19.28 -1.41 21.64
N ASP A 35 -18.81 -0.66 20.65
CA ASP A 35 -17.62 -1.06 19.90
C ASP A 35 -16.48 -1.30 20.90
N ALA A 36 -15.95 -2.51 20.91
CA ALA A 36 -14.72 -2.77 21.63
C ALA A 36 -13.61 -1.90 20.99
N PRO A 37 -12.74 -1.29 21.79
CA PRO A 37 -11.60 -0.59 21.24
C PRO A 37 -10.82 -1.56 20.34
N PRO A 38 -10.22 -1.08 19.24
CA PRO A 38 -9.44 -1.93 18.37
C PRO A 38 -8.33 -2.61 19.18
N VAL A 39 -8.35 -3.94 19.20
CA VAL A 39 -7.29 -4.72 19.84
C VAL A 39 -6.20 -4.87 18.79
N PRO A 40 -4.94 -4.61 19.11
CA PRO A 40 -3.84 -4.88 18.20
C PRO A 40 -3.90 -6.34 17.74
N ALA A 41 -3.89 -6.57 16.42
CA ALA A 41 -3.82 -7.92 15.86
C ALA A 41 -2.46 -8.57 16.19
N ARG A 42 -1.50 -7.73 16.54
CA ARG A 42 -0.17 -8.09 16.99
C ARG A 42 0.28 -7.08 18.05
N GLU A 43 0.95 -7.54 19.11
CA GLU A 43 1.63 -6.61 20.01
C GLU A 43 2.71 -5.85 19.22
N PRO A 44 2.85 -4.52 19.44
CA PRO A 44 3.94 -3.76 18.87
C PRO A 44 5.25 -4.45 19.29
N GLU A 45 5.99 -4.96 18.34
CA GLU A 45 7.20 -5.70 18.68
C GLU A 45 8.23 -4.79 19.33
N SER A 46 8.88 -5.31 20.36
CA SER A 46 10.09 -4.72 20.97
C SER A 46 11.28 -4.76 20.01
N LYS A 47 11.21 -5.58 18.97
CA LYS A 47 12.24 -5.74 17.94
C LYS A 47 12.12 -4.61 16.91
N ARG A 48 13.23 -3.97 16.59
CA ARG A 48 13.24 -2.95 15.52
C ARG A 48 12.92 -3.60 14.18
N LEU A 49 12.20 -2.89 13.33
CA LEU A 49 11.83 -3.39 11.99
C LEU A 49 13.07 -3.78 11.15
N ASP A 50 14.18 -3.07 11.34
CA ASP A 50 15.45 -3.33 10.66
C ASP A 50 16.13 -4.65 11.10
N ASP A 51 15.76 -5.17 12.27
CA ASP A 51 16.33 -6.41 12.85
C ASP A 51 15.46 -7.65 12.56
N MET A 52 14.28 -7.45 11.92
CA MET A 52 13.39 -8.55 11.56
C MET A 52 13.87 -9.26 10.30
N THR A 53 13.72 -10.58 10.28
CA THR A 53 13.96 -11.37 9.06
C THR A 53 12.83 -11.17 8.04
N ALA A 54 13.10 -11.54 6.79
CA ALA A 54 12.07 -11.48 5.74
C ALA A 54 10.83 -12.34 6.06
N GLU A 55 11.03 -13.51 6.71
CA GLU A 55 9.95 -14.39 7.14
C GLU A 55 9.10 -13.74 8.25
N GLU A 56 9.74 -13.15 9.25
CA GLU A 56 9.05 -12.42 10.33
C GLU A 56 8.24 -11.23 9.78
N LEU A 57 8.80 -10.49 8.83
CA LEU A 57 8.09 -9.39 8.16
C LEU A 57 6.89 -9.87 7.36
N LEU A 58 7.03 -10.96 6.59
CA LEU A 58 5.92 -11.53 5.81
C LEU A 58 4.79 -12.05 6.71
N ASP A 59 5.13 -12.71 7.82
CA ASP A 59 4.14 -13.19 8.78
C ASP A 59 3.39 -12.01 9.44
N ALA A 60 4.12 -10.96 9.79
CA ALA A 60 3.53 -9.74 10.30
C ALA A 60 2.56 -9.09 9.28
N ILE A 61 3.00 -8.93 8.02
CA ILE A 61 2.17 -8.38 6.93
C ILE A 61 0.90 -9.21 6.72
N LYS A 62 1.03 -10.54 6.79
CA LYS A 62 -0.09 -11.47 6.70
C LYS A 62 -1.07 -11.31 7.85
N THR A 63 -0.57 -11.27 9.08
CA THR A 63 -1.38 -11.12 10.30
C THR A 63 -2.11 -9.78 10.32
N LEU A 64 -1.45 -8.70 9.85
CA LEU A 64 -2.03 -7.37 9.77
C LEU A 64 -3.04 -7.20 8.62
N GLY A 65 -3.15 -8.17 7.72
CA GLY A 65 -4.15 -8.17 6.65
C GLY A 65 -4.00 -6.99 5.69
N ILE A 66 -2.77 -6.65 5.30
CA ILE A 66 -2.51 -5.52 4.42
C ILE A 66 -2.86 -5.90 2.97
N HIS A 67 -3.69 -5.05 2.36
CA HIS A 67 -4.13 -5.20 0.97
C HIS A 67 -3.30 -4.32 0.05
N ASP A 68 -2.81 -4.86 -1.04
CA ASP A 68 -2.07 -4.11 -2.04
C ASP A 68 -3.00 -3.42 -3.03
N LEU A 69 -2.88 -2.10 -3.14
CA LEU A 69 -3.69 -1.29 -4.04
C LEU A 69 -3.23 -1.34 -5.51
N TRP A 70 -2.03 -1.86 -5.75
CA TRP A 70 -1.53 -2.03 -7.11
C TRP A 70 -2.14 -3.27 -7.77
N SER A 71 -1.97 -4.42 -7.14
CA SER A 71 -2.44 -5.71 -7.68
C SER A 71 -3.89 -6.07 -7.34
N GLY A 72 -4.47 -5.40 -6.32
CA GLY A 72 -5.79 -5.76 -5.83
C GLY A 72 -5.83 -7.06 -5.00
N ASP A 73 -4.70 -7.61 -4.58
CA ASP A 73 -4.60 -8.83 -3.76
C ASP A 73 -3.96 -8.53 -2.39
N TRP A 74 -3.80 -9.54 -1.58
CA TRP A 74 -3.10 -9.46 -0.30
C TRP A 74 -1.61 -9.19 -0.51
N LEU A 75 -1.07 -8.18 0.13
CA LEU A 75 0.33 -7.78 -0.02
C LEU A 75 1.30 -8.93 0.25
N TRP A 76 1.08 -9.72 1.30
CA TRP A 76 1.94 -10.86 1.63
C TRP A 76 2.00 -11.91 0.52
N ARG A 77 0.87 -12.19 -0.16
CA ARG A 77 0.83 -13.16 -1.27
C ARG A 77 1.69 -12.71 -2.44
N ARG A 78 1.60 -11.42 -2.76
CA ARG A 78 2.39 -10.83 -3.82
C ARG A 78 3.88 -10.81 -3.48
N LEU A 79 4.25 -10.44 -2.24
CA LEU A 79 5.64 -10.27 -1.84
C LEU A 79 6.37 -11.59 -1.62
N THR A 80 5.69 -12.64 -1.13
CA THR A 80 6.32 -13.94 -0.81
C THR A 80 7.19 -14.51 -1.93
N PRO A 81 6.72 -14.62 -3.19
CA PRO A 81 7.53 -15.16 -4.30
C PRO A 81 8.63 -14.21 -4.78
N LEU A 82 8.63 -12.95 -4.33
CA LEU A 82 9.52 -11.89 -4.80
C LEU A 82 10.72 -11.64 -3.89
N VAL A 83 10.77 -12.23 -2.71
CA VAL A 83 11.91 -12.09 -1.78
C VAL A 83 13.21 -12.52 -2.46
N GLY A 84 14.21 -11.65 -2.42
CA GLY A 84 15.52 -11.86 -3.05
C GLY A 84 15.55 -11.71 -4.58
N LYS A 85 14.41 -11.43 -5.24
CA LYS A 85 14.33 -11.28 -6.69
C LYS A 85 14.22 -9.83 -7.14
N ILE A 86 13.72 -8.96 -6.29
CA ILE A 86 13.48 -7.55 -6.59
C ILE A 86 14.77 -6.76 -6.32
N ARG A 87 15.14 -5.93 -7.27
CA ARG A 87 16.28 -5.00 -7.17
C ARG A 87 15.85 -3.58 -6.87
N ARG A 88 14.68 -3.19 -7.34
CA ARG A 88 14.14 -1.82 -7.21
C ARG A 88 12.68 -1.85 -6.80
N VAL A 89 12.31 -0.97 -5.88
CA VAL A 89 10.91 -0.73 -5.50
C VAL A 89 10.50 0.64 -6.04
N VAL A 90 9.44 0.71 -6.80
CA VAL A 90 8.85 1.95 -7.29
C VAL A 90 7.59 2.25 -6.51
N VAL A 91 7.63 3.32 -5.72
CA VAL A 91 6.47 3.80 -4.97
C VAL A 91 5.77 4.87 -5.80
N ASP A 92 4.60 4.54 -6.31
CA ASP A 92 3.81 5.42 -7.14
C ASP A 92 2.93 6.34 -6.28
N THR A 93 3.20 7.64 -6.35
CA THR A 93 2.42 8.70 -5.68
C THR A 93 1.45 9.40 -6.64
N THR A 94 1.34 8.92 -7.88
CA THR A 94 0.51 9.56 -8.90
C THR A 94 -0.94 9.08 -8.83
N ASP A 95 -1.85 10.00 -9.14
CA ASP A 95 -3.27 9.68 -9.26
C ASP A 95 -3.60 9.00 -10.59
N ASP A 96 -4.67 8.18 -10.61
CA ASP A 96 -5.08 7.37 -11.76
C ASP A 96 -5.67 8.19 -12.89
N SER A 97 -6.27 9.31 -12.54
CA SER A 97 -6.92 10.20 -13.50
C SER A 97 -6.83 11.65 -13.05
N GLY A 98 -7.06 12.59 -13.95
CA GLY A 98 -7.11 14.01 -13.62
C GLY A 98 -8.24 14.40 -12.65
N ALA A 99 -9.22 13.53 -12.43
CA ALA A 99 -10.32 13.74 -11.49
C ALA A 99 -10.06 13.10 -10.11
N SER A 100 -9.03 12.26 -9.96
CA SER A 100 -8.65 11.67 -8.67
C SER A 100 -7.59 12.53 -7.98
N PHE A 101 -7.72 12.66 -6.67
CA PHE A 101 -6.75 13.31 -5.77
C PHE A 101 -6.39 12.41 -4.59
N THR A 102 -6.65 11.13 -4.69
CA THR A 102 -6.51 10.15 -3.61
C THR A 102 -5.06 9.96 -3.23
N GLU A 103 -4.20 9.64 -4.20
CA GLU A 103 -2.77 9.46 -3.95
C GLU A 103 -2.10 10.78 -3.57
N TYR A 104 -2.44 11.87 -4.24
CA TYR A 104 -1.92 13.21 -3.92
C TYR A 104 -2.20 13.61 -2.47
N ARG A 105 -3.45 13.46 -2.01
CA ARG A 105 -3.84 13.81 -0.65
C ARG A 105 -3.21 12.88 0.38
N SER A 106 -3.20 11.58 0.11
CA SER A 106 -2.57 10.59 0.98
C SER A 106 -1.07 10.85 1.12
N THR A 107 -0.40 11.16 0.01
CA THR A 107 1.03 11.44 0.00
C THR A 107 1.38 12.69 0.80
N LEU A 108 0.62 13.77 0.67
CA LEU A 108 0.84 14.98 1.46
C LEU A 108 0.57 14.78 2.96
N ARG A 109 -0.33 13.87 3.30
CA ARG A 109 -0.69 13.59 4.69
C ARG A 109 0.31 12.67 5.40
N HIS A 110 0.91 11.74 4.66
CA HIS A 110 1.72 10.65 5.20
C HIS A 110 3.07 10.47 4.50
N PRO A 111 3.85 11.53 4.23
CA PRO A 111 5.10 11.38 3.47
C PRO A 111 6.14 10.56 4.23
N GLY A 112 6.23 10.71 5.55
CA GLY A 112 7.17 9.96 6.39
C GLY A 112 6.85 8.47 6.42
N GLU A 113 5.57 8.14 6.53
CA GLU A 113 5.07 6.76 6.56
C GLU A 113 5.30 6.06 5.21
N ILE A 114 5.16 6.78 4.10
CA ILE A 114 5.48 6.26 2.76
C ILE A 114 6.96 5.90 2.67
N LEU A 115 7.85 6.76 3.13
CA LEU A 115 9.29 6.49 3.18
C LEU A 115 9.62 5.32 4.10
N GLY A 116 8.94 5.23 5.25
CA GLY A 116 9.05 4.11 6.18
C GLY A 116 8.64 2.79 5.52
N GLY A 117 7.51 2.76 4.84
CA GLY A 117 7.04 1.58 4.10
C GLY A 117 7.98 1.17 2.97
N ALA A 118 8.51 2.15 2.23
CA ALA A 118 9.52 1.89 1.21
C ALA A 118 10.78 1.21 1.80
N LYS A 119 11.26 1.65 2.96
CA LYS A 119 12.40 1.03 3.65
C LYS A 119 12.10 -0.39 4.10
N ILE A 120 10.90 -0.65 4.65
CA ILE A 120 10.48 -2.01 5.02
C ILE A 120 10.51 -2.92 3.78
N LEU A 121 9.99 -2.45 2.64
CA LEU A 121 10.00 -3.22 1.40
C LEU A 121 11.41 -3.47 0.87
N LEU A 122 12.31 -2.49 0.96
CA LEU A 122 13.72 -2.68 0.60
C LEU A 122 14.36 -3.77 1.44
N HIS A 123 14.16 -3.71 2.76
CA HIS A 123 14.71 -4.69 3.69
C HIS A 123 14.12 -6.09 3.45
N LEU A 124 12.79 -6.21 3.37
CA LEU A 124 12.08 -7.47 3.13
C LEU A 124 12.53 -8.16 1.84
N LEU A 125 12.64 -7.39 0.76
CA LEU A 125 12.93 -7.94 -0.57
C LEU A 125 14.42 -8.09 -0.87
N GLY A 126 15.30 -7.53 -0.02
CA GLY A 126 16.73 -7.40 -0.31
C GLY A 126 17.01 -6.45 -1.48
N ALA A 127 16.08 -5.51 -1.74
CA ALA A 127 16.21 -4.56 -2.84
C ALA A 127 17.19 -3.43 -2.47
N THR A 128 17.89 -2.91 -3.49
CA THR A 128 18.97 -1.93 -3.28
C THR A 128 18.51 -0.48 -3.40
N LYS A 129 17.36 -0.23 -4.02
CA LYS A 129 16.91 1.13 -4.29
C LYS A 129 15.40 1.26 -4.32
N ALA A 130 14.88 2.32 -3.69
CA ALA A 130 13.50 2.76 -3.84
C ALA A 130 13.43 4.03 -4.68
N ILE A 131 12.43 4.11 -5.56
CA ILE A 131 12.15 5.23 -6.43
C ILE A 131 10.76 5.75 -6.08
N LEU A 132 10.68 7.00 -5.64
CA LEU A 132 9.41 7.69 -5.46
C LEU A 132 9.01 8.34 -6.77
N LEU A 133 7.96 7.85 -7.38
CA LEU A 133 7.46 8.39 -8.64
C LEU A 133 6.48 9.52 -8.35
N VAL A 134 6.80 10.73 -8.79
CA VAL A 134 6.06 11.95 -8.47
C VAL A 134 5.59 12.64 -9.75
N ASP A 135 4.35 13.09 -9.79
CA ASP A 135 3.85 13.92 -10.89
C ASP A 135 4.56 15.29 -10.91
N MET A 136 5.11 15.64 -12.07
CA MET A 136 5.82 16.93 -12.29
C MET A 136 4.98 18.14 -11.92
N SER A 137 3.65 18.07 -12.05
CA SER A 137 2.72 19.15 -11.72
C SER A 137 2.47 19.30 -10.20
N ARG A 138 2.88 18.34 -9.39
CA ARG A 138 2.59 18.28 -7.94
C ARG A 138 3.75 18.81 -7.09
N GLN A 139 4.05 20.10 -7.19
CA GLN A 139 5.19 20.74 -6.51
C GLN A 139 5.22 20.50 -5.00
N LYS A 140 4.06 20.54 -4.31
CA LYS A 140 3.99 20.29 -2.86
C LYS A 140 4.43 18.89 -2.45
N VAL A 141 4.18 17.88 -3.28
CA VAL A 141 4.65 16.51 -3.05
C VAL A 141 6.16 16.43 -3.15
N LYS A 142 6.73 17.10 -4.17
CA LYS A 142 8.19 17.17 -4.36
C LYS A 142 8.87 17.82 -3.15
N GLU A 143 8.35 18.96 -2.71
CA GLU A 143 8.87 19.67 -1.53
C GLU A 143 8.81 18.81 -0.27
N ALA A 144 7.69 18.10 -0.03
CA ALA A 144 7.54 17.24 1.13
C ALA A 144 8.60 16.11 1.18
N PHE A 145 8.91 15.49 0.04
CA PHE A 145 9.92 14.44 0.01
C PHE A 145 11.35 14.98 -0.03
N THR A 146 11.61 16.09 -0.69
CA THR A 146 12.96 16.69 -0.79
C THR A 146 13.57 16.95 0.59
N THR A 147 12.74 17.37 1.54
CA THR A 147 13.20 17.64 2.92
C THR A 147 13.42 16.38 3.75
N MET A 148 12.83 15.25 3.35
CA MET A 148 12.83 13.99 4.12
C MET A 148 13.81 12.94 3.60
N ILE A 149 14.21 13.02 2.33
CA ILE A 149 15.14 12.07 1.73
C ILE A 149 16.56 12.41 2.18
N ASN A 150 17.06 11.68 3.16
CA ASN A 150 18.39 11.87 3.73
C ASN A 150 19.47 10.97 3.08
N ASP A 151 19.05 9.91 2.39
CA ASP A 151 19.94 8.97 1.72
C ASP A 151 19.55 8.80 0.24
N PRO A 152 20.14 9.59 -0.66
CA PRO A 152 19.86 9.51 -2.09
C PRO A 152 20.43 8.25 -2.76
N ALA A 153 21.29 7.49 -2.10
CA ALA A 153 21.75 6.20 -2.59
C ALA A 153 20.64 5.15 -2.49
N LEU A 154 19.85 5.21 -1.43
CA LEU A 154 18.77 4.26 -1.14
C LEU A 154 17.42 4.71 -1.70
N LEU A 155 17.11 6.00 -1.60
CA LEU A 155 15.83 6.60 -1.97
C LEU A 155 16.04 7.76 -2.94
N VAL A 156 15.44 7.67 -4.12
CA VAL A 156 15.45 8.76 -5.11
C VAL A 156 14.04 9.13 -5.52
N MET A 157 13.87 10.38 -5.89
CA MET A 157 12.64 10.87 -6.48
C MET A 157 12.79 10.90 -8.00
N ALA A 158 11.81 10.36 -8.73
CA ALA A 158 11.72 10.42 -10.18
C ALA A 158 10.45 11.18 -10.57
N GLU A 159 10.60 12.18 -11.39
CA GLU A 159 9.50 12.98 -11.89
C GLU A 159 8.90 12.38 -13.15
N THR A 160 7.58 12.36 -13.22
CA THR A 160 6.84 11.90 -14.39
C THR A 160 5.74 12.87 -14.77
N GLN A 161 5.41 12.91 -16.05
CA GLN A 161 4.23 13.60 -16.54
C GLN A 161 3.09 12.60 -16.65
N VAL A 162 2.09 12.73 -15.78
CA VAL A 162 0.89 11.90 -15.83
C VAL A 162 0.05 12.27 -17.05
N LYS A 163 -0.19 11.31 -17.94
CA LYS A 163 -1.03 11.45 -19.15
C LYS A 163 -2.06 10.34 -19.19
N TYR A 164 -3.29 10.65 -19.54
CA TYR A 164 -4.29 9.64 -19.84
C TYR A 164 -4.01 8.98 -21.22
N PRO A 165 -4.08 7.67 -21.37
CA PRO A 165 -4.43 6.59 -20.45
C PRO A 165 -3.20 5.85 -19.87
N MET A 166 -2.33 6.50 -19.13
CA MET A 166 -1.08 5.93 -18.60
C MET A 166 -1.26 4.75 -17.64
N ARG A 167 -2.51 4.36 -17.34
CA ARG A 167 -2.81 3.40 -16.27
C ARG A 167 -3.21 1.99 -16.70
N GLU A 168 -3.00 1.61 -17.91
CA GLU A 168 -2.80 0.20 -18.13
C GLU A 168 -1.49 -0.19 -17.47
N GLU A 169 -1.54 -1.07 -16.47
CA GLU A 169 -0.37 -1.50 -15.69
C GLU A 169 0.80 -1.85 -16.58
N THR A 170 0.57 -2.61 -17.64
CA THR A 170 1.56 -2.98 -18.64
C THR A 170 2.20 -1.79 -19.35
N LEU A 171 1.43 -0.76 -19.69
CA LEU A 171 1.96 0.43 -20.35
C LEU A 171 2.76 1.29 -19.37
N PHE A 172 2.26 1.45 -18.14
CA PHE A 172 2.93 2.18 -17.09
C PHE A 172 4.27 1.51 -16.73
N GLU A 173 4.26 0.21 -16.52
CA GLU A 173 5.47 -0.58 -16.26
C GLU A 173 6.47 -0.47 -17.41
N ALA A 174 6.02 -0.58 -18.64
CA ALA A 174 6.88 -0.49 -19.83
C ALA A 174 7.54 0.89 -19.99
N ILE A 175 6.88 1.98 -19.61
CA ILE A 175 7.44 3.32 -19.65
C ILE A 175 8.58 3.49 -18.63
N TYR A 176 8.41 2.94 -17.42
CA TYR A 176 9.39 3.10 -16.34
C TYR A 176 10.46 2.03 -16.30
N VAL A 177 10.18 0.85 -16.84
CA VAL A 177 11.17 -0.21 -17.01
C VAL A 177 11.65 -0.19 -18.46
N ARG A 178 12.58 0.71 -18.77
CA ARG A 178 13.06 1.00 -20.14
C ARG A 178 13.53 -0.22 -20.96
N HIS A 179 13.71 -1.36 -20.34
CA HIS A 179 14.20 -2.60 -20.97
C HIS A 179 13.30 -3.79 -20.67
N LEU A 180 12.03 -3.52 -20.31
CA LEU A 180 11.07 -4.60 -20.11
C LEU A 180 10.96 -5.41 -21.39
N LYS A 181 11.28 -6.69 -21.29
CA LYS A 181 11.18 -7.61 -22.42
C LYS A 181 9.70 -7.79 -22.75
N TRP A 182 9.40 -7.86 -24.03
CA TRP A 182 8.04 -8.11 -24.50
C TRP A 182 7.47 -9.37 -23.85
N GLY A 183 6.29 -9.26 -23.24
CA GLY A 183 5.62 -10.35 -22.53
C GLY A 183 6.11 -10.63 -21.12
N CYS A 184 7.07 -9.87 -20.58
CA CYS A 184 7.51 -9.96 -19.19
C CYS A 184 6.82 -8.90 -18.34
N THR A 185 6.58 -9.23 -17.06
CA THR A 185 6.14 -8.27 -16.05
C THR A 185 7.33 -7.50 -15.47
N ALA A 186 7.07 -6.35 -14.84
CA ALA A 186 8.13 -5.60 -14.15
C ALA A 186 8.76 -6.43 -13.02
N GLU A 187 7.99 -7.26 -12.35
CA GLU A 187 8.46 -8.13 -11.27
C GLU A 187 9.47 -9.18 -11.76
N GLU A 188 9.25 -9.75 -12.95
CA GLU A 188 10.20 -10.66 -13.59
C GLU A 188 11.51 -9.96 -13.97
N ASP A 189 11.46 -8.65 -14.22
CA ASP A 189 12.67 -7.81 -14.43
C ASP A 189 13.25 -7.25 -13.13
N GLY A 190 12.74 -7.66 -11.98
CA GLY A 190 13.24 -7.30 -10.67
C GLY A 190 12.79 -5.89 -10.21
N VAL A 191 11.65 -5.42 -10.66
CA VAL A 191 11.06 -4.13 -10.27
C VAL A 191 9.68 -4.35 -9.69
N LEU A 192 9.49 -3.94 -8.43
CA LEU A 192 8.18 -3.95 -7.78
C LEU A 192 7.56 -2.55 -7.84
N PHE A 193 6.35 -2.45 -8.39
CA PHE A 193 5.52 -1.26 -8.27
C PHE A 193 4.55 -1.39 -7.10
N ILE A 194 4.38 -0.32 -6.32
CA ILE A 194 3.46 -0.27 -5.19
C ILE A 194 2.87 1.14 -5.07
N LYS A 195 1.61 1.25 -4.62
CA LYS A 195 0.98 2.54 -4.35
C LYS A 195 1.50 3.18 -3.07
N ALA A 196 1.59 4.51 -3.05
CA ALA A 196 2.01 5.26 -1.88
C ALA A 196 1.13 4.96 -0.66
N GLN A 197 -0.19 4.83 -0.84
CA GLN A 197 -1.08 4.43 0.25
C GLN A 197 -0.75 3.06 0.82
N THR A 198 -0.43 2.07 -0.02
CA THR A 198 -0.04 0.73 0.46
C THR A 198 1.26 0.79 1.26
N ALA A 199 2.24 1.57 0.81
CA ALA A 199 3.49 1.76 1.55
C ALA A 199 3.26 2.44 2.91
N ALA A 200 2.44 3.49 2.95
CA ALA A 200 2.09 4.17 4.21
C ALA A 200 1.34 3.23 5.17
N GLN A 201 0.39 2.46 4.67
CA GLN A 201 -0.36 1.47 5.45
C GLN A 201 0.54 0.40 6.03
N LEU A 202 1.47 -0.12 5.22
CA LEU A 202 2.45 -1.09 5.67
C LEU A 202 3.22 -0.56 6.89
N TYR A 203 3.77 0.65 6.78
CA TYR A 203 4.54 1.24 7.88
C TYR A 203 3.69 1.47 9.14
N LEU A 204 2.51 2.09 8.99
CA LEU A 204 1.61 2.39 10.11
C LEU A 204 1.14 1.11 10.82
N SER A 205 0.75 0.09 10.06
CA SER A 205 0.30 -1.18 10.64
C SER A 205 1.43 -1.92 11.34
N MET A 206 2.64 -1.91 10.78
CA MET A 206 3.81 -2.50 11.43
C MET A 206 4.20 -1.77 12.72
N LEU A 207 4.06 -0.44 12.74
CA LEU A 207 4.37 0.37 13.91
C LEU A 207 3.34 0.23 15.04
N THR A 208 2.05 0.14 14.69
CA THR A 208 0.95 0.13 15.66
C THR A 208 0.46 -1.26 16.04
N GLY A 209 0.80 -2.29 15.27
CA GLY A 209 0.22 -3.63 15.39
C GLY A 209 -1.25 -3.70 14.99
N LEU A 210 -1.83 -2.62 14.46
CA LEU A 210 -3.24 -2.55 14.09
C LEU A 210 -3.44 -2.80 12.59
N PRO A 211 -4.45 -3.60 12.20
CA PRO A 211 -4.85 -3.69 10.81
C PRO A 211 -5.29 -2.33 10.30
N HIS A 212 -4.94 -2.02 9.06
CA HIS A 212 -5.35 -0.76 8.47
C HIS A 212 -6.78 -0.85 7.93
N THR A 213 -7.70 -0.10 8.52
CA THR A 213 -9.13 -0.13 8.21
C THR A 213 -9.65 1.12 7.49
N THR A 214 -8.79 2.11 7.26
CA THR A 214 -9.17 3.37 6.62
C THR A 214 -8.62 3.49 5.22
N ARG A 215 -9.36 4.15 4.33
CA ARG A 215 -8.96 4.43 2.95
C ARG A 215 -9.26 5.87 2.60
N THR A 216 -8.36 6.49 1.84
CA THR A 216 -8.63 7.77 1.21
C THR A 216 -9.34 7.53 -0.11
N LEU A 217 -10.48 8.17 -0.30
CA LEU A 217 -11.28 8.07 -1.51
C LEU A 217 -11.53 9.46 -2.07
N THR A 218 -11.59 9.58 -3.39
CA THR A 218 -12.09 10.76 -4.08
C THR A 218 -13.55 10.52 -4.42
N ALA A 219 -14.44 11.39 -3.96
CA ALA A 219 -15.84 11.41 -4.34
C ALA A 219 -16.12 12.68 -5.13
N ALA A 220 -16.69 12.54 -6.34
CA ALA A 220 -17.03 13.65 -7.22
C ALA A 220 -18.40 13.40 -7.89
N GLY A 221 -19.13 14.47 -8.17
CA GLY A 221 -20.42 14.42 -8.84
C GLY A 221 -21.35 15.56 -8.42
N GLU A 222 -22.47 15.70 -9.10
CA GLU A 222 -23.43 16.78 -8.85
C GLU A 222 -24.06 16.76 -7.44
N GLY A 223 -24.06 15.60 -6.79
CA GLY A 223 -24.57 15.44 -5.42
C GLY A 223 -23.61 15.90 -4.32
N PHE A 224 -22.35 16.22 -4.65
CA PHE A 224 -21.37 16.76 -3.70
C PHE A 224 -21.32 18.27 -3.79
N GLY A 225 -21.62 18.94 -2.67
CA GLY A 225 -21.54 20.41 -2.58
C GLY A 225 -20.13 20.90 -2.94
N LYS A 226 -20.06 22.11 -3.51
CA LYS A 226 -18.78 22.79 -3.72
C LYS A 226 -18.20 23.13 -2.36
N ASN A 227 -17.10 22.50 -1.98
CA ASN A 227 -16.24 22.90 -0.86
C ASN A 227 -15.13 23.80 -1.37
#